data_42ca4562e599e186904882ba68a6b9d1
#
_entry.id   42ca4562e599e186904882ba68a6b9d1
#
_cell.length_a   1.000
_cell.length_b   1.000
_cell.length_c   1.000
_cell.angle_alpha   90.00
_cell.angle_beta   90.00
_cell.angle_gamma   90.00
#
_symmetry.space_group_name_H-M   'P 1'
#
loop_
_entity.id
_entity.type
_entity.pdbx_description
1 polymer ?
#
loop_
_entity_poly.entity_id
_entity_poly.type
_entity_poly.pdbx_seq_one_letter_code
_entity_poly.pdbx_strand_id
1 'polypeptide(L)'
;MTEPATIVEWSSGGVVARRVEDSIHLLLIRDAYGKWGLPKGHIEVGETTEEAALREVNEETGLSRIELGPSLGTIDWRFKRKGDVVHKHCDYFLMTSSEGDTTPQVSEGITECGWFPAGEAIAMVGYDNARGIVERAVDILRSKEGATLV
;
A
#
# COMPACT_ATOMS: atom_id res chain seq x y z
N MET A 1 -38.18 11.63 1.79
CA MET A 1 -37.01 10.83 2.21
C MET A 1 -35.92 10.93 1.17
N THR A 2 -34.76 11.34 1.57
CA THR A 2 -33.59 11.36 0.68
C THR A 2 -32.92 9.99 0.71
N GLU A 3 -32.64 9.44 -0.45
CA GLU A 3 -31.86 8.21 -0.54
C GLU A 3 -30.42 8.50 -0.11
N PRO A 4 -29.73 7.49 0.47
CA PRO A 4 -28.31 7.65 0.79
C PRO A 4 -27.51 7.99 -0.46
N ALA A 5 -26.63 8.96 -0.37
CA ALA A 5 -25.73 9.29 -1.45
C ALA A 5 -24.63 8.23 -1.58
N THR A 6 -24.15 8.00 -2.80
CA THR A 6 -22.94 7.22 -3.05
C THR A 6 -21.78 8.20 -3.23
N ILE A 7 -20.79 8.09 -2.36
CA ILE A 7 -19.60 8.92 -2.39
C ILE A 7 -18.47 8.08 -2.96
N VAL A 8 -17.82 8.56 -4.00
CA VAL A 8 -16.68 7.86 -4.61
C VAL A 8 -15.39 8.52 -4.13
N GLU A 9 -14.47 7.70 -3.60
CA GLU A 9 -13.17 8.17 -3.14
C GLU A 9 -12.05 7.42 -3.86
N TRP A 10 -10.98 8.14 -4.18
CA TRP A 10 -9.82 7.60 -4.87
C TRP A 10 -8.58 7.72 -4.00
N SER A 11 -7.87 6.62 -3.86
CA SER A 11 -6.62 6.52 -3.11
C SER A 11 -5.55 5.88 -3.96
N SER A 12 -4.32 5.99 -3.52
CA SER A 12 -3.17 5.38 -4.18
C SER A 12 -2.17 4.95 -3.12
N GLY A 13 -1.45 3.88 -3.40
CA GLY A 13 -0.46 3.36 -2.46
C GLY A 13 0.51 2.42 -3.13
N GLY A 14 1.27 1.71 -2.31
CA GLY A 14 2.32 0.86 -2.84
C GLY A 14 2.65 -0.35 -2.00
N VAL A 15 3.24 -1.32 -2.67
CA VAL A 15 3.94 -2.45 -2.06
C VAL A 15 5.43 -2.16 -2.24
N VAL A 16 6.12 -1.89 -1.16
CA VAL A 16 7.54 -1.53 -1.18
C VAL A 16 8.38 -2.76 -0.90
N ALA A 17 9.29 -3.07 -1.80
CA ALA A 17 10.19 -4.21 -1.69
C ALA A 17 11.62 -3.77 -1.43
N ARG A 18 12.34 -4.59 -0.69
CA ARG A 18 13.76 -4.41 -0.35
C ARG A 18 14.43 -5.77 -0.29
N ARG A 19 15.65 -5.86 -0.78
CA ARG A 19 16.47 -7.06 -0.54
C ARG A 19 17.16 -6.93 0.81
N VAL A 20 16.96 -7.94 1.65
CA VAL A 20 17.63 -8.06 2.94
C VAL A 20 18.40 -9.38 2.91
N GLU A 21 19.71 -9.29 2.89
CA GLU A 21 20.58 -10.44 2.64
C GLU A 21 20.22 -11.10 1.32
N ASP A 22 19.81 -12.37 1.30
CA ASP A 22 19.45 -13.09 0.08
C ASP A 22 17.95 -13.20 -0.16
N SER A 23 17.14 -12.47 0.61
CA SER A 23 15.69 -12.57 0.48
C SER A 23 15.03 -11.23 0.24
N ILE A 24 13.85 -11.27 -0.37
CA ILE A 24 13.03 -10.07 -0.63
C ILE A 24 12.09 -9.88 0.56
N HIS A 25 12.11 -8.67 1.11
CA HIS A 25 11.21 -8.26 2.18
C HIS A 25 10.24 -7.20 1.67
N LEU A 26 9.03 -7.21 2.19
CA LEU A 26 8.01 -6.23 1.87
C LEU A 26 7.68 -5.40 3.10
N LEU A 27 7.41 -4.12 2.87
CA LEU A 27 7.05 -3.19 3.93
C LEU A 27 5.54 -3.23 4.18
N LEU A 28 5.17 -3.52 5.41
CA LEU A 28 3.78 -3.45 5.86
C LEU A 28 3.66 -2.39 6.96
N ILE A 29 2.47 -1.83 7.07
CA ILE A 29 2.11 -0.92 8.16
C ILE A 29 1.04 -1.58 9.04
N ARG A 30 1.10 -1.32 10.33
CA ARG A 30 0.07 -1.76 11.27
C ARG A 30 -0.85 -0.59 11.56
N ASP A 31 -2.14 -0.79 11.29
CA ASP A 31 -3.14 0.28 11.45
C ASP A 31 -3.68 0.38 12.88
N ALA A 32 -4.59 1.33 13.08
CA ALA A 32 -5.21 1.58 14.38
C ALA A 32 -6.06 0.42 14.90
N TYR A 33 -6.44 -0.52 14.03
CA TYR A 33 -7.19 -1.72 14.40
C TYR A 33 -6.27 -2.90 14.72
N GLY A 34 -4.96 -2.69 14.70
CA GLY A 34 -3.98 -3.73 14.96
C GLY A 34 -3.75 -4.68 13.78
N LYS A 35 -4.21 -4.34 12.59
CA LYS A 35 -4.04 -5.14 11.38
C LYS A 35 -2.90 -4.64 10.54
N TRP A 36 -2.18 -5.57 9.94
CA TRP A 36 -1.13 -5.26 8.98
C TRP A 36 -1.73 -5.04 7.59
N GLY A 37 -1.29 -4.02 6.91
CA GLY A 37 -1.76 -3.64 5.59
C GLY A 37 -0.71 -2.88 4.80
N LEU A 38 -1.15 -2.23 3.73
CA LEU A 38 -0.28 -1.51 2.81
C LEU A 38 -0.42 0.00 3.00
N PRO A 39 0.68 0.75 2.87
CA PRO A 39 0.61 2.22 2.93
C PRO A 39 -0.16 2.76 1.72
N LYS A 40 -1.09 3.66 1.97
CA LYS A 40 -1.95 4.30 0.97
C LYS A 40 -2.63 5.54 1.55
N GLY A 41 -3.18 6.36 0.67
CA GLY A 41 -4.02 7.48 1.09
C GLY A 41 -4.66 8.18 -0.10
N HIS A 42 -5.44 9.21 0.19
CA HIS A 42 -6.23 9.93 -0.81
C HIS A 42 -5.36 10.64 -1.84
N ILE A 43 -5.80 10.60 -3.09
CA ILE A 43 -5.20 11.37 -4.18
C ILE A 43 -5.64 12.82 -4.02
N GLU A 44 -4.70 13.74 -4.01
CA GLU A 44 -4.99 15.17 -3.90
C GLU A 44 -5.25 15.79 -5.27
N VAL A 45 -5.95 16.91 -5.28
CA VAL A 45 -6.23 17.66 -6.51
C VAL A 45 -4.92 18.02 -7.21
N GLY A 46 -4.83 17.68 -8.50
CA GLY A 46 -3.65 17.97 -9.31
C GLY A 46 -2.56 16.88 -9.28
N GLU A 47 -2.72 15.86 -8.43
CA GLU A 47 -1.78 14.74 -8.41
C GLU A 47 -2.20 13.66 -9.41
N THR A 48 -1.19 13.00 -10.02
CA THR A 48 -1.41 11.73 -10.69
C THR A 48 -1.50 10.62 -9.63
N THR A 49 -2.00 9.44 -10.02
CA THR A 49 -2.03 8.28 -9.12
C THR A 49 -0.63 7.87 -8.68
N GLU A 50 0.36 7.97 -9.57
CA GLU A 50 1.76 7.67 -9.29
C GLU A 50 2.35 8.63 -8.26
N GLU A 51 2.10 9.92 -8.44
CA GLU A 51 2.57 10.96 -7.50
C GLU A 51 1.96 10.78 -6.12
N ALA A 52 0.66 10.51 -6.07
CA ALA A 52 -0.06 10.27 -4.82
C ALA A 52 0.48 9.02 -4.10
N ALA A 53 0.74 7.94 -4.86
CA ALA A 53 1.28 6.71 -4.30
C ALA A 53 2.64 6.95 -3.62
N LEU A 54 3.55 7.64 -4.30
CA LEU A 54 4.87 7.95 -3.75
C LEU A 54 4.77 8.86 -2.52
N ARG A 55 3.93 9.87 -2.57
CA ARG A 55 3.71 10.79 -1.45
C ARG A 55 3.14 10.07 -0.23
N GLU A 56 2.10 9.27 -0.43
CA GLU A 56 1.45 8.56 0.67
C GLU A 56 2.37 7.53 1.31
N VAL A 57 3.13 6.78 0.52
CA VAL A 57 4.12 5.84 1.06
C VAL A 57 5.17 6.58 1.88
N ASN A 58 5.68 7.71 1.37
CA ASN A 58 6.62 8.54 2.11
C ASN A 58 6.03 9.03 3.43
N GLU A 59 4.81 9.57 3.40
CA GLU A 59 4.15 10.10 4.61
C GLU A 59 3.87 9.02 5.65
N GLU A 60 3.33 7.88 5.23
CA GLU A 60 2.93 6.82 6.15
C GLU A 60 4.10 6.03 6.73
N THR A 61 5.19 5.90 5.98
CA THR A 61 6.33 5.04 6.35
C THR A 61 7.61 5.77 6.69
N GLY A 62 7.71 7.04 6.31
CA GLY A 62 8.93 7.83 6.49
C GLY A 62 10.02 7.56 5.44
N LEU A 63 9.83 6.63 4.53
CA LEU A 63 10.80 6.37 3.47
C LEU A 63 10.86 7.52 2.48
N SER A 64 12.05 8.01 2.17
CA SER A 64 12.26 9.09 1.21
C SER A 64 12.85 8.65 -0.13
N ARG A 65 13.55 7.52 -0.15
CA ARG A 65 14.18 6.99 -1.34
C ARG A 65 13.39 5.80 -1.86
N ILE A 66 12.41 6.12 -2.70
CA ILE A 66 11.47 5.13 -3.24
C ILE A 66 11.49 5.24 -4.75
N GLU A 67 11.68 4.11 -5.42
CA GLU A 67 11.59 4.02 -6.87
C GLU A 67 10.25 3.40 -7.25
N LEU A 68 9.54 4.06 -8.17
CA LEU A 68 8.26 3.60 -8.68
C LEU A 68 8.46 2.47 -9.67
N GLY A 69 7.70 1.41 -9.52
CA GLY A 69 7.66 0.27 -10.43
C GLY A 69 6.31 0.13 -11.13
N PRO A 70 6.00 -1.07 -11.64
CA PRO A 70 4.77 -1.29 -12.38
C PRO A 70 3.51 -1.22 -11.52
N SER A 71 2.38 -0.93 -12.17
CA SER A 71 1.07 -0.98 -11.53
C SER A 71 0.73 -2.40 -11.10
N LEU A 72 0.17 -2.53 -9.91
CA LEU A 72 -0.36 -3.79 -9.38
C LEU A 72 -1.88 -3.90 -9.55
N GLY A 73 -2.51 -2.89 -10.12
CA GLY A 73 -3.95 -2.83 -10.32
C GLY A 73 -4.66 -2.03 -9.25
N THR A 74 -5.99 -2.09 -9.33
CA THR A 74 -6.88 -1.33 -8.48
C THR A 74 -7.77 -2.29 -7.70
N ILE A 75 -7.96 -2.01 -6.41
CA ILE A 75 -8.99 -2.68 -5.62
C ILE A 75 -10.06 -1.67 -5.25
N ASP A 76 -11.25 -2.16 -5.00
CA ASP A 76 -12.35 -1.30 -4.56
C ASP A 76 -13.18 -2.01 -3.51
N TRP A 77 -13.84 -1.21 -2.68
CA TRP A 77 -14.76 -1.73 -1.66
C TRP A 77 -15.75 -0.66 -1.27
N ARG A 78 -16.84 -1.08 -0.63
CA ARG A 78 -17.91 -0.19 -0.17
C ARG A 78 -18.08 -0.32 1.33
N PHE A 79 -18.35 0.81 1.97
CA PHE A 79 -18.71 0.84 3.39
C PHE A 79 -19.66 2.02 3.65
N LYS A 80 -20.29 2.00 4.82
CA LYS A 80 -21.20 3.08 5.23
C LYS A 80 -20.47 4.06 6.14
N ARG A 81 -20.72 5.34 5.89
CA ARG A 81 -20.20 6.44 6.71
C ARG A 81 -21.32 7.48 6.86
N LYS A 82 -21.83 7.67 8.10
CA LYS A 82 -22.90 8.63 8.40
C LYS A 82 -24.12 8.46 7.49
N GLY A 83 -24.53 7.23 7.24
CA GLY A 83 -25.68 6.92 6.41
C GLY A 83 -25.43 6.86 4.91
N ASP A 84 -24.32 7.40 4.44
CA ASP A 84 -23.94 7.34 3.03
C ASP A 84 -23.13 6.09 2.71
N VAL A 85 -23.24 5.64 1.46
CA VAL A 85 -22.38 4.57 0.95
C VAL A 85 -21.12 5.19 0.38
N VAL A 86 -19.95 4.77 0.87
CA VAL A 86 -18.67 5.18 0.33
C VAL A 86 -18.14 4.05 -0.54
N HIS A 87 -17.88 4.35 -1.82
CA HIS A 87 -17.23 3.45 -2.75
C HIS A 87 -15.79 3.91 -2.94
N LYS A 88 -14.88 3.19 -2.32
CA LYS A 88 -13.47 3.54 -2.32
C LYS A 88 -12.69 2.71 -3.33
N HIS A 89 -11.86 3.38 -4.11
CA HIS A 89 -10.93 2.76 -5.06
C HIS A 89 -9.51 3.05 -4.59
N CYS A 90 -8.62 2.09 -4.75
CA CYS A 90 -7.22 2.30 -4.46
C CYS A 90 -6.33 1.65 -5.52
N ASP A 91 -5.50 2.48 -6.15
CA ASP A 91 -4.49 2.02 -7.10
C ASP A 91 -3.21 1.69 -6.33
N TYR A 92 -2.60 0.54 -6.65
CA TYR A 92 -1.35 0.13 -6.02
C TYR A 92 -0.25 -0.05 -7.05
N PHE A 93 0.96 0.31 -6.63
CA PHE A 93 2.17 0.19 -7.45
C PHE A 93 3.23 -0.62 -6.71
N LEU A 94 3.98 -1.42 -7.46
CA LEU A 94 5.18 -2.03 -6.91
C LEU A 94 6.25 -0.94 -6.81
N MET A 95 6.91 -0.87 -5.66
CA MET A 95 7.96 0.09 -5.41
C MET A 95 9.18 -0.61 -4.83
N THR A 96 10.33 0.01 -4.94
CA THR A 96 11.55 -0.47 -4.32
C THR A 96 12.21 0.63 -3.51
N SER A 97 12.83 0.26 -2.40
CA SER A 97 13.57 1.18 -1.55
C SER A 97 14.70 0.40 -0.87
N SER A 98 15.91 0.56 -1.37
CA SER A 98 17.06 -0.23 -0.92
C SER A 98 17.65 0.19 0.41
N GLU A 99 17.30 1.37 0.90
CA GLU A 99 17.86 1.93 2.14
C GLU A 99 16.89 2.88 2.83
N GLY A 100 17.20 3.21 4.05
CA GLY A 100 16.44 4.15 4.86
C GLY A 100 15.63 3.47 5.95
N ASP A 101 15.49 4.17 7.06
CA ASP A 101 14.69 3.73 8.19
C ASP A 101 13.25 4.16 8.03
N THR A 102 12.34 3.42 8.64
CA THR A 102 10.93 3.76 8.65
C THR A 102 10.54 4.50 9.92
N THR A 103 9.55 5.39 9.78
CA THR A 103 8.92 6.09 10.89
C THR A 103 7.42 6.06 10.66
N PRO A 104 6.66 5.33 11.48
CA PRO A 104 5.21 5.25 11.28
C PRO A 104 4.54 6.61 11.50
N GLN A 105 3.55 6.91 10.66
CA GLN A 105 2.76 8.16 10.78
C GLN A 105 1.70 7.99 11.87
N VAL A 106 2.10 8.24 13.12
CA VAL A 106 1.25 8.04 14.30
C VAL A 106 -0.03 8.89 14.24
N SER A 107 0.04 10.09 13.66
CA SER A 107 -1.11 10.98 13.51
C SER A 107 -2.23 10.38 12.64
N GLU A 108 -1.91 9.42 11.78
CA GLU A 108 -2.88 8.71 10.95
C GLU A 108 -3.24 7.33 11.51
N GLY A 109 -2.87 7.06 12.77
CA GLY A 109 -3.20 5.82 13.44
C GLY A 109 -2.28 4.65 13.11
N ILE A 110 -1.21 4.88 12.39
CA ILE A 110 -0.22 3.84 12.08
C ILE A 110 0.70 3.67 13.28
N THR A 111 0.72 2.47 13.84
CA THR A 111 1.47 2.19 15.07
C THR A 111 2.85 1.61 14.81
N GLU A 112 3.01 0.88 13.70
CA GLU A 112 4.26 0.22 13.35
C GLU A 112 4.45 0.19 11.85
N CYS A 113 5.72 0.16 11.43
CA CYS A 113 6.14 -0.24 10.10
C CYS A 113 7.05 -1.45 10.26
N GLY A 114 6.97 -2.42 9.38
CA GLY A 114 7.83 -3.59 9.46
C GLY A 114 8.17 -4.16 8.11
N TRP A 115 9.39 -4.67 7.99
CA TRP A 115 9.86 -5.39 6.82
C TRP A 115 9.75 -6.88 7.10
N PHE A 116 9.03 -7.59 6.24
CA PHE A 116 8.78 -9.03 6.41
C PHE A 116 9.15 -9.79 5.14
N PRO A 117 9.72 -11.01 5.29
CA PRO A 117 9.94 -11.85 4.11
C PRO A 117 8.66 -11.96 3.28
N ALA A 118 8.78 -11.96 1.96
CA ALA A 118 7.64 -11.88 1.05
C ALA A 118 6.54 -12.91 1.34
N GLY A 119 6.91 -14.16 1.59
CA GLY A 119 5.92 -15.20 1.92
C GLY A 119 5.18 -14.94 3.23
N GLU A 120 5.88 -14.44 4.24
CA GLU A 120 5.26 -14.09 5.52
C GLU A 120 4.36 -12.87 5.39
N ALA A 121 4.78 -11.88 4.59
CA ALA A 121 3.99 -10.67 4.35
C ALA A 121 2.61 -11.00 3.79
N ILE A 122 2.53 -11.93 2.84
CA ILE A 122 1.26 -12.40 2.28
C ILE A 122 0.32 -12.90 3.38
N ALA A 123 0.85 -13.71 4.28
CA ALA A 123 0.06 -14.28 5.37
C ALA A 123 -0.34 -13.25 6.43
N MET A 124 0.47 -12.22 6.63
CA MET A 124 0.24 -11.22 7.68
C MET A 124 -0.80 -10.17 7.31
N VAL A 125 -1.00 -9.87 6.03
CA VAL A 125 -1.96 -8.87 5.60
C VAL A 125 -3.37 -9.25 6.05
N GLY A 126 -3.99 -8.36 6.83
CA GLY A 126 -5.28 -8.61 7.48
C GLY A 126 -6.50 -8.28 6.62
N TYR A 127 -6.32 -7.92 5.36
CA TYR A 127 -7.39 -7.54 4.44
C TYR A 127 -7.29 -8.38 3.16
N ASP A 128 -8.32 -9.14 2.85
CA ASP A 128 -8.32 -10.08 1.73
C ASP A 128 -8.07 -9.41 0.38
N ASN A 129 -8.66 -8.23 0.17
CA ASN A 129 -8.46 -7.48 -1.08
C ASN A 129 -7.02 -6.98 -1.23
N ALA A 130 -6.39 -6.55 -0.15
CA ALA A 130 -4.99 -6.13 -0.16
C ALA A 130 -4.04 -7.33 -0.32
N ARG A 131 -4.42 -8.50 0.21
CA ARG A 131 -3.60 -9.72 0.07
C ARG A 131 -3.39 -10.07 -1.40
N GLY A 132 -4.41 -9.95 -2.23
CA GLY A 132 -4.30 -10.19 -3.67
C GLY A 132 -3.28 -9.27 -4.35
N ILE A 133 -3.20 -8.04 -3.89
CA ILE A 133 -2.20 -7.07 -4.40
C ILE A 133 -0.79 -7.51 -3.98
N VAL A 134 -0.60 -7.93 -2.74
CA VAL A 134 0.70 -8.41 -2.25
C VAL A 134 1.14 -9.66 -3.01
N GLU A 135 0.22 -10.60 -3.23
CA GLU A 135 0.51 -11.81 -4.02
C GLU A 135 0.98 -11.46 -5.44
N ARG A 136 0.31 -10.49 -6.07
CA ARG A 136 0.69 -10.02 -7.40
C ARG A 136 2.09 -9.39 -7.41
N ALA A 137 2.41 -8.59 -6.39
CA ALA A 137 3.74 -8.02 -6.23
C ALA A 137 4.82 -9.11 -6.10
N VAL A 138 4.54 -10.12 -5.28
CA VAL A 138 5.48 -11.23 -5.07
C VAL A 138 5.70 -12.01 -6.37
N ASP A 139 4.63 -12.26 -7.14
CA ASP A 139 4.75 -12.93 -8.43
C ASP A 139 5.67 -12.16 -9.39
N ILE A 140 5.52 -10.84 -9.47
CA ILE A 140 6.38 -9.99 -10.30
C ILE A 140 7.82 -10.06 -9.81
N LEU A 141 8.04 -9.93 -8.51
CA LEU A 141 9.39 -9.93 -7.92
C LEU A 141 10.11 -11.26 -8.10
N ARG A 142 9.39 -12.36 -8.19
CA ARG A 142 9.94 -13.70 -8.41
C ARG A 142 10.15 -14.04 -9.89
N SER A 143 9.62 -13.21 -10.79
CA SER A 143 9.82 -13.38 -12.24
C SER A 143 11.22 -12.95 -12.64
N LYS A 144 11.64 -13.32 -13.87
CA LYS A 144 12.93 -12.90 -14.42
C LYS A 144 13.03 -11.38 -14.55
N GLU A 145 11.93 -10.73 -14.93
CA GLU A 145 11.87 -9.27 -15.04
C GLU A 145 11.96 -8.61 -13.66
N GLY A 146 11.25 -9.15 -12.69
CA GLY A 146 11.26 -8.66 -11.32
C GLY A 146 12.60 -8.79 -10.62
N ALA A 147 13.41 -9.80 -10.97
CA ALA A 147 14.73 -10.02 -10.36
C ALA A 147 15.69 -8.84 -10.56
N THR A 148 15.45 -7.98 -11.56
CA THR A 148 16.27 -6.78 -11.82
C THR A 148 15.81 -5.55 -11.03
N LEU A 149 14.65 -5.62 -10.38
CA LEU A 149 14.09 -4.47 -9.63
C LEU A 149 14.71 -4.32 -8.25
N VAL A 150 15.17 -5.40 -7.64
CA VAL A 150 15.69 -5.39 -6.27
C VAL A 150 17.09 -6.02 -6.15
#